data_e166ecaf8cd2996fee0f65c7619c1578
#
_entry.id   e166ecaf8cd2996fee0f65c7619c1578
#
_cell.length_a   1.000
_cell.length_b   1.000
_cell.length_c   1.000
_cell.angle_alpha   90.00
_cell.angle_beta   90.00
_cell.angle_gamma   90.00
#
_symmetry.space_group_name_H-M   'P 1'
#
loop_
_entity.id
_entity.type
_entity.pdbx_description
1 polymer ?
#
loop_
_entity_poly.entity_id
_entity_poly.type
_entity_poly.pdbx_seq_one_letter_code
_entity_poly.pdbx_strand_id
1 'polypeptide(L)'
;MNKVTFVSFYTNTGIYPKLIKNLEKSLEKYSLNYVIQLQEDMGSWVKNCAIKAQFMKTMLLQTPKNECIVWIDSDAEIVKYPDLFLLGDQEFMIRGEPGGKSKIPAGRERIHLPNNWPQTVTPCWFNSGTIFMRVCENSIKLCDRWIQLKNEKPTDWDQWTLQHAWCDIQPKTEFLPQSYCQIDRMHGRQGAVILHRLASVEQKVNRQ
;
A
#
# COMPACT_ATOMS: atom_id res chain seq x y z
N MET A 1 -21.95 -3.86 6.27
CA MET A 1 -20.75 -4.16 5.49
C MET A 1 -20.19 -2.85 4.93
N ASN A 2 -18.88 -2.70 4.92
CA ASN A 2 -18.23 -1.54 4.32
C ASN A 2 -18.47 -1.55 2.79
N LYS A 3 -18.70 -0.36 2.22
CA LYS A 3 -18.59 -0.19 0.78
C LYS A 3 -17.14 0.14 0.45
N VAL A 4 -16.53 -0.66 -0.41
CA VAL A 4 -15.10 -0.63 -0.70
C VAL A 4 -14.86 -0.38 -2.19
N THR A 5 -13.96 0.55 -2.50
CA THR A 5 -13.46 0.80 -3.86
C THR A 5 -11.97 0.52 -3.90
N PHE A 6 -11.54 -0.37 -4.76
CA PHE A 6 -10.13 -0.65 -5.02
C PHE A 6 -9.55 0.45 -5.89
N VAL A 7 -8.39 0.98 -5.52
CA VAL A 7 -7.75 2.08 -6.24
C VAL A 7 -6.31 1.72 -6.60
N SER A 8 -5.92 2.06 -7.81
CA SER A 8 -4.56 1.84 -8.31
C SER A 8 -4.20 2.89 -9.36
N PHE A 9 -2.92 3.03 -9.63
CA PHE A 9 -2.45 3.69 -10.84
C PHE A 9 -1.30 2.91 -11.48
N TYR A 10 -1.02 3.23 -12.74
CA TYR A 10 0.13 2.71 -13.46
C TYR A 10 0.72 3.80 -14.36
N THR A 11 1.98 3.62 -14.78
CA THR A 11 2.60 4.44 -15.82
C THR A 11 2.64 3.67 -17.14
N ASN A 12 2.60 4.38 -18.26
CA ASN A 12 2.65 3.73 -19.60
C ASN A 12 4.07 3.35 -20.01
N THR A 13 4.85 2.80 -19.05
CA THR A 13 6.25 2.44 -19.26
C THR A 13 6.55 1.02 -18.78
N GLY A 14 7.51 0.36 -19.41
CA GLY A 14 7.97 -0.98 -19.03
C GLY A 14 6.84 -2.01 -19.06
N ILE A 15 6.74 -2.81 -18.00
CA ILE A 15 5.80 -3.94 -17.90
C ILE A 15 4.44 -3.54 -17.28
N TYR A 16 4.31 -2.32 -16.72
CA TYR A 16 3.11 -1.90 -15.98
C TYR A 16 1.83 -1.92 -16.80
N PRO A 17 1.80 -1.54 -18.11
CA PRO A 17 0.60 -1.65 -18.94
C PRO A 17 0.08 -3.09 -19.11
N LYS A 18 0.98 -4.08 -19.01
CA LYS A 18 0.59 -5.50 -19.03
C LYS A 18 0.09 -5.96 -17.65
N LEU A 19 0.76 -5.55 -16.60
CA LEU A 19 0.44 -5.96 -15.23
C LEU A 19 -0.90 -5.42 -14.79
N ILE A 20 -1.21 -4.16 -15.08
CA ILE A 20 -2.47 -3.55 -14.71
C ILE A 20 -3.68 -4.28 -15.31
N LYS A 21 -3.57 -4.80 -16.53
CA LYS A 21 -4.63 -5.62 -17.16
C LYS A 21 -4.91 -6.92 -16.40
N ASN A 22 -3.90 -7.49 -15.74
CA ASN A 22 -4.09 -8.67 -14.91
C ASN A 22 -4.82 -8.30 -13.61
N LEU A 23 -4.48 -7.16 -13.01
CA LEU A 23 -5.20 -6.64 -11.85
C LEU A 23 -6.66 -6.37 -12.19
N GLU A 24 -6.94 -5.63 -13.28
CA GLU A 24 -8.31 -5.35 -13.75
C GLU A 24 -9.13 -6.62 -13.89
N LYS A 25 -8.62 -7.60 -14.65
CA LYS A 25 -9.30 -8.89 -14.83
C LYS A 25 -9.59 -9.61 -13.51
N SER A 26 -8.68 -9.50 -12.54
CA SER A 26 -8.89 -10.13 -11.24
C SER A 26 -9.93 -9.40 -10.39
N LEU A 27 -10.00 -8.07 -10.47
CA LEU A 27 -11.05 -7.26 -9.84
C LEU A 27 -12.42 -7.54 -10.44
N GLU A 28 -12.51 -7.59 -11.78
CA GLU A 28 -13.73 -7.94 -12.52
C GLU A 28 -14.25 -9.34 -12.18
N LYS A 29 -13.34 -10.32 -12.09
CA LYS A 29 -13.68 -11.71 -11.73
C LYS A 29 -14.48 -11.81 -10.42
N TYR A 30 -14.18 -10.93 -9.48
CA TYR A 30 -14.85 -10.90 -8.17
C TYR A 30 -15.92 -9.80 -8.06
N SER A 31 -16.24 -9.12 -9.16
CA SER A 31 -17.21 -8.00 -9.21
C SER A 31 -16.90 -6.90 -8.18
N LEU A 32 -15.62 -6.59 -8.02
CA LEU A 32 -15.15 -5.57 -7.09
C LEU A 32 -15.21 -4.18 -7.75
N ASN A 33 -15.66 -3.17 -7.02
CA ASN A 33 -15.60 -1.78 -7.50
C ASN A 33 -14.15 -1.31 -7.55
N TYR A 34 -13.74 -0.66 -8.65
CA TYR A 34 -12.38 -0.16 -8.76
C TYR A 34 -12.25 1.12 -9.57
N VAL A 35 -11.18 1.86 -9.31
CA VAL A 35 -10.71 3.02 -10.07
C VAL A 35 -9.22 2.83 -10.34
N ILE A 36 -8.85 2.72 -11.62
CA ILE A 36 -7.46 2.63 -12.05
C ILE A 36 -7.15 3.81 -12.97
N GLN A 37 -6.06 4.51 -12.71
CA GLN A 37 -5.69 5.70 -13.48
C GLN A 37 -4.30 5.55 -14.11
N LEU A 38 -4.18 6.02 -15.35
CA LEU A 38 -2.88 6.23 -15.97
C LEU A 38 -2.26 7.51 -15.38
N GLN A 39 -1.00 7.40 -14.93
CA GLN A 39 -0.21 8.53 -14.43
C GLN A 39 1.00 8.77 -15.33
N GLU A 40 1.47 9.99 -15.34
CA GLU A 40 2.72 10.35 -16.02
C GLU A 40 3.92 9.66 -15.35
N ASP A 41 4.86 9.17 -16.16
CA ASP A 41 6.11 8.62 -15.66
C ASP A 41 7.06 9.76 -15.23
N MET A 42 7.36 9.82 -13.95
CA MET A 42 8.25 10.83 -13.34
C MET A 42 9.74 10.51 -13.56
N GLY A 43 10.06 9.54 -14.42
CA GLY A 43 11.42 9.19 -14.83
C GLY A 43 12.20 8.30 -13.84
N SER A 44 11.63 8.00 -12.68
CA SER A 44 12.24 7.01 -11.76
C SER A 44 11.20 6.32 -10.90
N TRP A 45 11.49 5.06 -10.49
CA TRP A 45 10.61 4.28 -9.62
C TRP A 45 10.28 5.01 -8.30
N VAL A 46 11.28 5.62 -7.66
CA VAL A 46 11.07 6.34 -6.39
C VAL A 46 10.13 7.53 -6.55
N LYS A 47 10.26 8.27 -7.66
CA LYS A 47 9.37 9.40 -7.96
C LYS A 47 7.95 8.92 -8.30
N ASN A 48 7.82 7.83 -9.06
CA ASN A 48 6.52 7.25 -9.37
C ASN A 48 5.81 6.75 -8.09
N CYS A 49 6.54 6.10 -7.16
CA CYS A 49 5.99 5.72 -5.87
C CYS A 49 5.60 6.93 -5.00
N ALA A 50 6.25 8.09 -5.18
CA ALA A 50 5.93 9.30 -4.44
C ALA A 50 4.52 9.86 -4.76
N ILE A 51 3.99 9.56 -5.95
CA ILE A 51 2.64 9.97 -6.35
C ILE A 51 1.57 9.30 -5.48
N LYS A 52 1.85 8.11 -4.93
CA LYS A 52 0.89 7.28 -4.20
C LYS A 52 0.17 8.04 -3.08
N ALA A 53 0.91 8.79 -2.26
CA ALA A 53 0.32 9.54 -1.14
C ALA A 53 -0.71 10.57 -1.62
N GLN A 54 -0.36 11.37 -2.64
CA GLN A 54 -1.26 12.36 -3.22
C GLN A 54 -2.44 11.71 -3.93
N PHE A 55 -2.22 10.62 -4.66
CA PHE A 55 -3.27 9.86 -5.32
C PHE A 55 -4.28 9.31 -4.30
N MET A 56 -3.81 8.68 -3.23
CA MET A 56 -4.69 8.15 -2.19
C MET A 56 -5.49 9.25 -1.50
N LYS A 57 -4.88 10.40 -1.21
CA LYS A 57 -5.61 11.56 -0.68
C LYS A 57 -6.72 12.00 -1.63
N THR A 58 -6.43 12.09 -2.92
CA THR A 58 -7.43 12.46 -3.93
C THR A 58 -8.59 11.45 -3.96
N MET A 59 -8.30 10.16 -3.92
CA MET A 59 -9.33 9.12 -3.89
C MET A 59 -10.19 9.20 -2.61
N LEU A 60 -9.57 9.44 -1.44
CA LEU A 60 -10.32 9.64 -0.18
C LEU A 60 -11.27 10.82 -0.27
N LEU A 61 -10.83 11.95 -0.83
CA LEU A 61 -11.65 13.16 -0.97
C LEU A 61 -12.82 13.00 -1.97
N GLN A 62 -12.69 12.11 -2.94
CA GLN A 62 -13.72 11.77 -3.94
C GLN A 62 -14.67 10.67 -3.46
N THR A 63 -14.32 9.95 -2.43
CA THR A 63 -15.11 8.83 -1.88
C THR A 63 -16.04 9.35 -0.78
N PRO A 64 -17.31 8.92 -0.72
CA PRO A 64 -18.24 9.35 0.32
C PRO A 64 -17.74 9.03 1.73
N LYS A 65 -18.11 9.87 2.71
CA LYS A 65 -17.75 9.68 4.12
C LYS A 65 -18.19 8.30 4.61
N ASN A 66 -17.33 7.65 5.38
CA ASN A 66 -17.48 6.30 5.95
C ASN A 66 -17.38 5.15 4.93
N GLU A 67 -17.29 5.40 3.64
CA GLU A 67 -16.86 4.39 2.67
C GLU A 67 -15.35 4.17 2.77
N CYS A 68 -14.85 3.18 2.06
CA CYS A 68 -13.46 2.76 2.17
C CYS A 68 -12.79 2.67 0.80
N ILE A 69 -11.50 2.98 0.76
CA ILE A 69 -10.66 2.67 -0.39
C ILE A 69 -9.62 1.62 -0.02
N VAL A 70 -9.24 0.80 -1.00
CA VAL A 70 -8.11 -0.13 -0.89
C VAL A 70 -7.14 0.15 -2.01
N TRP A 71 -5.97 0.69 -1.67
CA TRP A 71 -4.85 0.77 -2.58
C TRP A 71 -4.31 -0.62 -2.86
N ILE A 72 -4.06 -0.90 -4.13
CA ILE A 72 -3.34 -2.10 -4.58
C ILE A 72 -2.30 -1.68 -5.62
N ASP A 73 -1.05 -2.14 -5.47
CA ASP A 73 -0.02 -1.92 -6.48
C ASP A 73 -0.42 -2.57 -7.83
N SER A 74 -0.06 -1.93 -8.94
CA SER A 74 -0.44 -2.37 -10.29
C SER A 74 0.09 -3.74 -10.70
N ASP A 75 1.04 -4.31 -9.95
CA ASP A 75 1.58 -5.66 -10.15
C ASP A 75 0.88 -6.75 -9.34
N ALA A 76 -0.20 -6.40 -8.66
CA ALA A 76 -0.99 -7.33 -7.86
C ALA A 76 -2.03 -8.10 -8.68
N GLU A 77 -2.52 -9.17 -8.07
CA GLU A 77 -3.60 -10.02 -8.57
C GLU A 77 -4.50 -10.44 -7.40
N ILE A 78 -5.82 -10.24 -7.52
CA ILE A 78 -6.79 -10.77 -6.55
C ILE A 78 -7.00 -12.27 -6.88
N VAL A 79 -6.59 -13.15 -5.99
CA VAL A 79 -6.70 -14.61 -6.20
C VAL A 79 -7.82 -15.26 -5.39
N LYS A 80 -8.30 -14.58 -4.34
CA LYS A 80 -9.51 -14.93 -3.57
C LYS A 80 -10.29 -13.67 -3.25
N TYR A 81 -11.59 -13.82 -2.96
CA TYR A 81 -12.43 -12.70 -2.55
C TYR A 81 -11.88 -12.07 -1.26
N PRO A 82 -11.63 -10.73 -1.23
CA PRO A 82 -10.96 -10.05 -0.13
C PRO A 82 -11.97 -9.57 0.95
N ASP A 83 -12.67 -10.49 1.59
CA ASP A 83 -13.77 -10.28 2.53
C ASP A 83 -13.39 -9.46 3.78
N LEU A 84 -12.14 -9.53 4.22
CA LEU A 84 -11.67 -8.79 5.41
C LEU A 84 -11.91 -7.28 5.30
N PHE A 85 -11.82 -6.69 4.11
CA PHE A 85 -12.07 -5.26 3.92
C PHE A 85 -13.53 -4.84 4.09
N LEU A 86 -14.47 -5.80 4.08
CA LEU A 86 -15.89 -5.53 4.27
C LEU A 86 -16.29 -5.49 5.75
N LEU A 87 -15.37 -5.86 6.65
CA LEU A 87 -15.63 -6.03 8.07
C LEU A 87 -14.94 -4.94 8.89
N GLY A 88 -15.41 -4.79 10.13
CA GLY A 88 -14.78 -3.91 11.11
C GLY A 88 -15.01 -2.42 10.89
N ASP A 89 -14.40 -1.63 11.76
CA ASP A 89 -14.51 -0.17 11.82
C ASP A 89 -13.12 0.51 11.86
N GLN A 90 -12.09 -0.22 11.44
CA GLN A 90 -10.72 0.30 11.35
C GLN A 90 -10.65 1.47 10.37
N GLU A 91 -9.78 2.44 10.68
CA GLU A 91 -9.48 3.57 9.83
C GLU A 91 -8.39 3.24 8.81
N PHE A 92 -7.48 2.35 9.21
CA PHE A 92 -6.29 1.99 8.42
C PHE A 92 -5.97 0.50 8.57
N MET A 93 -5.65 -0.17 7.45
CA MET A 93 -5.10 -1.53 7.47
C MET A 93 -3.94 -1.65 6.50
N ILE A 94 -2.86 -2.28 6.95
CA ILE A 94 -1.65 -2.50 6.16
C ILE A 94 -0.95 -3.78 6.64
N ARG A 95 -0.21 -4.45 5.76
CA ARG A 95 0.65 -5.53 6.19
C ARG A 95 1.89 -4.97 6.89
N GLY A 96 2.10 -5.39 8.15
CA GLY A 96 3.35 -5.20 8.88
C GLY A 96 4.23 -6.44 8.72
N GLU A 97 5.48 -6.27 8.27
CA GLU A 97 6.47 -7.35 8.33
C GLU A 97 6.94 -7.51 9.77
N PRO A 98 6.90 -8.72 10.37
CA PRO A 98 7.47 -8.90 11.70
C PRO A 98 8.95 -8.49 11.65
N GLY A 99 9.34 -7.61 12.55
CA GLY A 99 10.73 -7.14 12.67
C GLY A 99 11.66 -8.24 13.17
N GLY A 100 11.78 -9.31 12.38
CA GLY A 100 12.94 -10.18 12.50
C GLY A 100 14.19 -9.35 12.25
N LYS A 101 15.36 -9.84 12.55
CA LYS A 101 16.69 -9.22 12.40
C LYS A 101 16.98 -8.64 10.98
N SER A 102 15.95 -8.12 10.29
CA SER A 102 16.09 -7.48 8.99
C SER A 102 16.94 -6.25 9.20
N LYS A 103 18.09 -6.27 8.59
CA LYS A 103 19.07 -5.20 8.61
C LYS A 103 18.37 -3.92 8.19
N ILE A 104 18.22 -2.98 9.11
CA ILE A 104 17.88 -1.62 8.77
C ILE A 104 18.90 -1.19 7.72
N PRO A 105 18.48 -0.72 6.54
CA PRO A 105 19.43 -0.28 5.53
C PRO A 105 20.40 0.72 6.15
N ALA A 106 21.68 0.60 5.82
CA ALA A 106 22.73 1.47 6.37
C ALA A 106 22.34 2.95 6.19
N GLY A 107 22.48 3.74 7.23
CA GLY A 107 22.16 5.17 7.25
C GLY A 107 20.70 5.51 7.57
N ARG A 108 19.86 4.54 7.98
CA ARG A 108 18.47 4.81 8.42
C ARG A 108 18.34 4.60 9.92
N GLU A 109 17.70 5.55 10.59
CA GLU A 109 17.38 5.45 12.00
C GLU A 109 16.26 4.44 12.26
N ARG A 110 16.30 3.80 13.42
CA ARG A 110 15.16 3.01 13.90
C ARG A 110 13.99 3.95 14.13
N ILE A 111 12.82 3.57 13.62
CA ILE A 111 11.58 4.27 13.96
C ILE A 111 11.31 4.00 15.43
N HIS A 112 11.22 5.06 16.22
CA HIS A 112 10.73 4.97 17.59
C HIS A 112 9.22 4.74 17.49
N LEU A 113 8.80 3.52 17.84
CA LEU A 113 7.38 3.22 17.95
C LEU A 113 6.77 4.04 19.09
N PRO A 114 5.50 4.47 18.95
CA PRO A 114 4.79 5.15 20.02
C PRO A 114 4.85 4.34 21.34
N ASN A 115 4.91 5.02 22.49
CA ASN A 115 4.99 4.36 23.81
C ASN A 115 3.79 3.44 24.11
N ASN A 116 2.66 3.66 23.42
CA ASN A 116 1.45 2.85 23.51
C ASN A 116 1.43 1.67 22.52
N TRP A 117 2.52 1.44 21.77
CA TRP A 117 2.62 0.29 20.88
C TRP A 117 2.54 -1.02 21.67
N PRO A 118 1.74 -2.01 21.23
CA PRO A 118 1.70 -3.30 21.89
C PRO A 118 3.10 -3.91 21.94
N GLN A 119 3.64 -4.13 23.14
CA GLN A 119 4.99 -4.69 23.36
C GLN A 119 5.16 -6.08 22.71
N THR A 120 4.06 -6.73 22.37
CA THR A 120 4.04 -8.04 21.69
C THR A 120 4.27 -7.95 20.19
N VAL A 121 4.20 -6.75 19.60
CA VAL A 121 4.43 -6.55 18.16
C VAL A 121 5.83 -6.00 17.98
N THR A 122 6.72 -6.82 17.44
CA THR A 122 8.08 -6.40 17.05
C THR A 122 7.98 -5.25 16.04
N PRO A 123 8.90 -4.26 16.04
CA PRO A 123 8.93 -3.20 15.03
C PRO A 123 8.80 -3.82 13.64
N CYS A 124 7.73 -3.52 12.96
CA CYS A 124 7.45 -4.11 11.66
C CYS A 124 7.64 -3.07 10.56
N TRP A 125 8.13 -3.54 9.43
CA TRP A 125 8.15 -2.75 8.21
C TRP A 125 6.76 -2.79 7.59
N PHE A 126 6.28 -1.64 7.14
CA PHE A 126 5.09 -1.60 6.33
C PHE A 126 5.38 -2.13 4.92
N ASN A 127 4.49 -2.96 4.42
CA ASN A 127 4.44 -3.29 3.01
C ASN A 127 3.30 -2.50 2.37
N SER A 128 3.64 -1.47 1.59
CA SER A 128 2.70 -0.52 1.00
C SER A 128 2.02 -1.03 -0.29
N GLY A 129 2.17 -2.31 -0.63
CA GLY A 129 1.53 -2.89 -1.81
C GLY A 129 0.02 -3.00 -1.70
N THR A 130 -0.50 -3.19 -0.47
CA THR A 130 -1.94 -3.20 -0.16
C THR A 130 -2.19 -2.32 1.06
N ILE A 131 -3.04 -1.29 0.92
CA ILE A 131 -3.37 -0.34 1.98
C ILE A 131 -4.88 -0.10 1.98
N PHE A 132 -5.54 -0.39 3.09
CA PHE A 132 -6.95 -0.01 3.31
C PHE A 132 -7.02 1.31 4.07
N MET A 133 -7.92 2.20 3.65
CA MET A 133 -8.26 3.43 4.36
C MET A 133 -9.77 3.67 4.34
N ARG A 134 -10.34 3.93 5.51
CA ARG A 134 -11.70 4.45 5.64
C ARG A 134 -11.68 5.96 5.43
N VAL A 135 -12.70 6.51 4.78
CA VAL A 135 -12.84 7.96 4.60
C VAL A 135 -13.21 8.60 5.93
N CYS A 136 -12.21 9.11 6.65
CA CYS A 136 -12.32 9.80 7.91
C CYS A 136 -11.21 10.86 8.05
N GLU A 137 -11.30 11.68 9.10
CA GLU A 137 -10.34 12.76 9.35
C GLU A 137 -8.91 12.24 9.52
N ASN A 138 -8.71 11.16 10.28
CA ASN A 138 -7.38 10.59 10.51
C ASN A 138 -6.75 10.05 9.24
N SER A 139 -7.51 9.44 8.33
CA SER A 139 -7.00 8.96 7.05
C SER A 139 -6.54 10.11 6.15
N ILE A 140 -7.25 11.24 6.16
CA ILE A 140 -6.85 12.45 5.43
C ILE A 140 -5.58 13.03 6.05
N LYS A 141 -5.53 13.20 7.38
CA LYS A 141 -4.33 13.65 8.11
C LYS A 141 -3.11 12.75 7.85
N LEU A 142 -3.33 11.43 7.79
CA LEU A 142 -2.28 10.47 7.49
C LEU A 142 -1.71 10.71 6.08
N CYS A 143 -2.55 10.91 5.08
CA CYS A 143 -2.10 11.24 3.73
C CYS A 143 -1.38 12.59 3.69
N ASP A 144 -1.87 13.62 4.39
CA ASP A 144 -1.22 14.94 4.45
C ASP A 144 0.19 14.83 5.04
N ARG A 145 0.32 14.10 6.16
CA ARG A 145 1.62 13.88 6.79
C ARG A 145 2.55 13.05 5.91
N TRP A 146 2.02 12.05 5.22
CA TRP A 146 2.79 11.22 4.28
C TRP A 146 3.32 12.06 3.10
N ILE A 147 2.49 12.93 2.52
CA ILE A 147 2.89 13.87 1.46
C ILE A 147 3.99 14.81 1.97
N GLN A 148 3.80 15.41 3.15
CA GLN A 148 4.78 16.29 3.77
C GLN A 148 6.14 15.60 3.93
N LEU A 149 6.17 14.41 4.56
CA LEU A 149 7.39 13.63 4.76
C LEU A 149 8.06 13.23 3.43
N LYS A 150 7.27 12.95 2.40
CA LYS A 150 7.79 12.63 1.08
C LYS A 150 8.44 13.84 0.41
N ASN A 151 7.93 15.04 0.63
CA ASN A 151 8.54 16.29 0.17
C ASN A 151 9.83 16.61 0.93
N GLU A 152 9.86 16.38 2.23
CA GLU A 152 11.06 16.55 3.09
C GLU A 152 12.16 15.55 2.75
N LYS A 153 11.77 14.31 2.37
CA LYS A 153 12.67 13.17 2.11
C LYS A 153 12.37 12.53 0.75
N PRO A 154 12.64 13.23 -0.37
CA PRO A 154 12.21 12.80 -1.70
C PRO A 154 12.85 11.50 -2.18
N THR A 155 14.00 11.14 -1.64
CA THR A 155 14.73 9.89 -1.98
C THR A 155 14.28 8.67 -1.19
N ASP A 156 13.51 8.87 -0.10
CA ASP A 156 13.01 7.77 0.70
C ASP A 156 11.91 6.99 -0.01
N TRP A 157 11.79 5.71 0.30
CA TRP A 157 10.70 4.90 -0.24
C TRP A 157 9.36 5.33 0.35
N ASP A 158 8.30 5.18 -0.42
CA ASP A 158 6.94 5.53 -0.04
C ASP A 158 6.48 4.81 1.23
N GLN A 159 6.75 3.52 1.36
CA GLN A 159 6.41 2.74 2.55
C GLN A 159 7.12 3.22 3.81
N TRP A 160 8.33 3.77 3.68
CA TRP A 160 9.09 4.30 4.81
C TRP A 160 8.48 5.60 5.32
N THR A 161 8.19 6.53 4.41
CA THR A 161 7.54 7.80 4.76
C THR A 161 6.10 7.58 5.25
N LEU A 162 5.37 6.58 4.72
CA LEU A 162 4.06 6.19 5.24
C LEU A 162 4.15 5.69 6.68
N GLN A 163 5.13 4.87 7.01
CA GLN A 163 5.28 4.35 8.38
C GLN A 163 5.58 5.47 9.38
N HIS A 164 6.40 6.46 9.00
CA HIS A 164 6.63 7.65 9.82
C HIS A 164 5.35 8.47 9.99
N ALA A 165 4.61 8.72 8.92
CA ALA A 165 3.32 9.42 8.97
C ALA A 165 2.32 8.70 9.89
N TRP A 166 2.29 7.37 9.83
CA TRP A 166 1.46 6.55 10.70
C TRP A 166 1.84 6.68 12.17
N CYS A 167 3.15 6.73 12.51
CA CYS A 167 3.62 6.96 13.87
C CYS A 167 3.16 8.33 14.42
N ASP A 168 3.10 9.36 13.57
CA ASP A 168 2.69 10.70 13.96
C ASP A 168 1.16 10.82 14.15
N ILE A 169 0.36 10.14 13.34
CA ILE A 169 -1.12 10.28 13.30
C ILE A 169 -1.83 9.20 14.12
N GLN A 170 -1.30 7.98 14.15
CA GLN A 170 -1.85 6.82 14.88
C GLN A 170 -3.35 6.56 14.61
N PRO A 171 -3.78 6.38 13.35
CA PRO A 171 -5.15 6.02 13.05
C PRO A 171 -5.50 4.67 13.69
N LYS A 172 -6.79 4.40 13.93
CA LYS A 172 -7.26 3.09 14.39
C LYS A 172 -6.87 2.01 13.38
N THR A 173 -5.85 1.22 13.73
CA THR A 173 -5.15 0.34 12.81
C THR A 173 -5.38 -1.14 13.12
N GLU A 174 -5.54 -1.93 12.05
CA GLU A 174 -5.43 -3.40 12.09
C GLU A 174 -4.37 -3.86 11.09
N PHE A 175 -3.55 -4.84 11.47
CA PHE A 175 -2.55 -5.38 10.57
C PHE A 175 -3.13 -6.48 9.69
N LEU A 176 -2.96 -6.32 8.38
CA LEU A 176 -3.36 -7.32 7.40
C LEU A 176 -2.55 -8.60 7.56
N PRO A 177 -3.18 -9.77 7.50
CA PRO A 177 -2.46 -11.02 7.40
C PRO A 177 -1.64 -11.07 6.11
N GLN A 178 -0.58 -11.88 6.12
CA GLN A 178 0.33 -12.03 4.97
C GLN A 178 -0.43 -12.32 3.66
N SER A 179 -1.50 -13.09 3.71
CA SER A 179 -2.31 -13.45 2.54
C SER A 179 -2.92 -12.24 1.79
N TYR A 180 -3.08 -11.09 2.45
CA TYR A 180 -3.61 -9.86 1.85
C TYR A 180 -2.56 -8.93 1.22
N CYS A 181 -1.28 -9.25 1.37
CA CYS A 181 -0.17 -8.61 0.67
C CYS A 181 0.96 -9.64 0.53
N GLN A 182 0.69 -10.73 -0.17
CA GLN A 182 1.64 -11.84 -0.31
C GLN A 182 2.53 -11.62 -1.52
N ILE A 183 3.84 -11.72 -1.32
CA ILE A 183 4.83 -11.53 -2.37
C ILE A 183 5.19 -12.90 -2.95
N ASP A 184 4.87 -13.14 -4.24
CA ASP A 184 5.02 -14.43 -4.94
C ASP A 184 6.43 -15.02 -4.77
N ARG A 185 7.46 -14.24 -5.08
CA ARG A 185 8.87 -14.68 -5.02
C ARG A 185 9.36 -15.01 -3.60
N MET A 186 8.75 -14.43 -2.57
CA MET A 186 9.18 -14.60 -1.18
C MET A 186 8.38 -15.65 -0.44
N HIS A 187 7.09 -15.76 -0.75
CA HIS A 187 6.14 -16.55 0.05
C HIS A 187 5.41 -17.62 -0.77
N GLY A 188 5.64 -17.68 -2.09
CA GLY A 188 4.85 -18.50 -3.00
C GLY A 188 3.40 -18.01 -3.13
N ARG A 189 2.55 -18.80 -3.80
CA ARG A 189 1.17 -18.44 -4.13
C ARG A 189 0.13 -19.06 -3.21
N GLN A 190 0.50 -20.09 -2.45
CA GLN A 190 -0.45 -20.83 -1.62
C GLN A 190 -1.02 -19.96 -0.52
N GLY A 191 -2.34 -19.97 -0.38
CA GLY A 191 -3.04 -19.23 0.67
C GLY A 191 -3.25 -17.74 0.40
N ALA A 192 -2.68 -17.18 -0.68
CA ALA A 192 -2.85 -15.77 -1.01
C ALA A 192 -4.32 -15.39 -1.25
N VAL A 193 -4.68 -14.19 -0.81
CA VAL A 193 -5.90 -13.45 -1.19
C VAL A 193 -5.53 -12.40 -2.22
N ILE A 194 -4.47 -11.64 -1.94
CA ILE A 194 -3.87 -10.64 -2.84
C ILE A 194 -2.40 -10.99 -3.01
N LEU A 195 -2.00 -11.22 -4.25
CA LEU A 195 -0.65 -11.63 -4.63
C LEU A 195 0.08 -10.51 -5.37
N HIS A 196 1.30 -10.19 -4.95
CA HIS A 196 2.18 -9.18 -5.57
C HIS A 196 3.37 -9.82 -6.27
N ARG A 197 3.74 -9.32 -7.45
CA ARG A 197 4.80 -9.90 -8.30
C ARG A 197 6.16 -9.23 -8.16
N LEU A 198 6.31 -8.12 -7.42
CA LEU A 198 7.55 -7.32 -7.31
C LEU A 198 8.11 -6.85 -8.66
N ALA A 199 7.26 -6.24 -9.47
CA ALA A 199 7.65 -5.68 -10.77
C ALA A 199 8.86 -4.73 -10.71
N SER A 200 9.04 -4.03 -9.60
CA SER A 200 10.18 -3.15 -9.35
C SER A 200 11.55 -3.86 -9.40
N VAL A 201 11.60 -5.15 -9.08
CA VAL A 201 12.83 -5.95 -9.16
C VAL A 201 13.12 -6.33 -10.59
N GLU A 202 12.11 -6.70 -11.38
CA GLU A 202 12.26 -7.07 -12.78
C GLU A 202 12.72 -5.88 -13.65
N GLN A 203 12.26 -4.67 -13.34
CA GLN A 203 12.70 -3.45 -14.03
C GLN A 203 14.16 -3.08 -13.76
N LYS A 204 14.71 -3.39 -12.57
CA LYS A 204 16.12 -3.14 -12.26
C LYS A 204 17.06 -4.06 -13.05
N VAL A 205 16.66 -5.31 -13.30
CA VAL A 205 17.44 -6.29 -14.06
C VAL A 205 17.49 -5.91 -15.54
N ASN A 206 16.42 -5.34 -16.09
CA ASN A 206 16.34 -5.00 -17.52
C ASN A 206 16.96 -3.63 -17.88
N ARG A 207 17.49 -2.89 -16.91
CA ARG A 207 18.18 -1.59 -17.11
C ARG A 207 19.69 -1.67 -16.91
N GLN A 208 20.24 -2.87 -16.69
CA GLN A 208 21.68 -3.18 -16.74
C GLN A 208 22.04 -3.85 -18.07
#